data_f200d916d0976bbb2ad7699cf54012b8
#
_entry.id   f200d916d0976bbb2ad7699cf54012b8
#
_cell.length_a   1.000
_cell.length_b   1.000
_cell.length_c   1.000
_cell.angle_alpha   90.00
_cell.angle_beta   90.00
_cell.angle_gamma   90.00
#
_symmetry.space_group_name_H-M   'P 1'
#
loop_
_entity.id
_entity.type
_entity.pdbx_description
1 polymer ?
#
loop_
_entity_poly.entity_id
_entity_poly.type
_entity_poly.pdbx_seq_one_letter_code
_entity_poly.pdbx_strand_id
1 'polypeptide(L)'
;MTRWILAILIAALAAGAALGMQNPLRDRLLRNERVQQVSGWLQRADTGEFFLFDRSGDAALLRERDAPDSEVLVLYPDRAPGGGTAFITDTGREVIRLTGLGGATYFPSSAPDGVIADFASPAGSLAPAPRSPEEVRQRAELLAGEMAAALDRSISVEYAPAPRAGLGVQYDTLHIIAIAFDGVRAERRRLRGVQDVRIELGEAPAAYRQDAALVVVIAPELGYAGRPSSAFISEALLSDPGAT
;
A
#
# COMPACT_ATOMS: atom_id res chain seq x y z
N MET A 1 -9.23 -71.77 -21.44
CA MET A 1 -8.94 -70.49 -22.02
C MET A 1 -9.92 -69.37 -21.60
N THR A 2 -11.07 -69.61 -21.09
CA THR A 2 -12.14 -68.65 -20.79
C THR A 2 -11.94 -67.83 -19.47
N ARG A 3 -11.14 -68.31 -18.54
CA ARG A 3 -10.98 -67.67 -17.20
C ARG A 3 -10.00 -66.45 -17.23
N TRP A 4 -9.09 -66.41 -18.18
CA TRP A 4 -8.11 -65.30 -18.30
C TRP A 4 -8.69 -64.09 -19.01
N ILE A 5 -9.67 -64.25 -19.88
CA ILE A 5 -10.32 -63.14 -20.60
C ILE A 5 -11.17 -62.29 -19.64
N LEU A 6 -11.81 -62.93 -18.64
CA LEU A 6 -12.63 -62.27 -17.66
C LEU A 6 -11.79 -61.37 -16.69
N ALA A 7 -10.58 -61.84 -16.35
CA ALA A 7 -9.67 -61.06 -15.48
C ALA A 7 -9.12 -59.81 -16.15
N ILE A 8 -8.86 -59.84 -17.45
CA ILE A 8 -8.37 -58.69 -18.25
C ILE A 8 -9.50 -57.66 -18.43
N LEU A 9 -10.76 -58.08 -18.56
CA LEU A 9 -11.91 -57.18 -18.72
C LEU A 9 -12.20 -56.39 -17.43
N ILE A 10 -12.04 -57.03 -16.26
CA ILE A 10 -12.25 -56.41 -14.95
C ILE A 10 -11.11 -55.41 -14.66
N ALA A 11 -9.88 -55.72 -15.04
CA ALA A 11 -8.75 -54.78 -14.88
C ALA A 11 -8.86 -53.53 -15.78
N ALA A 12 -9.42 -53.68 -17.00
CA ALA A 12 -9.65 -52.55 -17.91
C ALA A 12 -10.78 -51.62 -17.43
N LEU A 13 -11.83 -52.16 -16.78
CA LEU A 13 -12.92 -51.39 -16.19
C LEU A 13 -12.46 -50.59 -14.92
N ALA A 14 -11.54 -51.14 -14.13
CA ALA A 14 -10.98 -50.45 -12.97
C ALA A 14 -10.03 -49.29 -13.35
N ALA A 15 -9.29 -49.40 -14.45
CA ALA A 15 -8.42 -48.36 -14.95
C ALA A 15 -9.20 -47.17 -15.57
N GLY A 16 -10.37 -47.42 -16.17
CA GLY A 16 -11.23 -46.40 -16.77
C GLY A 16 -11.95 -45.51 -15.72
N ALA A 17 -12.21 -46.04 -14.53
CA ALA A 17 -12.87 -45.28 -13.46
C ALA A 17 -11.95 -44.31 -12.71
N ALA A 18 -10.62 -44.47 -12.84
CA ALA A 18 -9.65 -43.61 -12.18
C ALA A 18 -9.38 -42.27 -12.91
N LEU A 19 -9.78 -42.13 -14.19
CA LEU A 19 -9.54 -40.97 -15.03
C LEU A 19 -10.68 -39.93 -15.03
N GLY A 20 -11.77 -40.18 -14.31
CA GLY A 20 -12.99 -39.36 -14.40
C GLY A 20 -13.40 -38.58 -13.13
N MET A 21 -12.75 -38.74 -12.00
CA MET A 21 -13.08 -37.96 -10.81
C MET A 21 -12.21 -36.70 -10.75
N GLN A 22 -12.45 -35.74 -11.64
CA GLN A 22 -12.12 -34.34 -11.38
C GLN A 22 -12.97 -33.96 -10.15
N ASN A 23 -12.29 -33.86 -9.01
CA ASN A 23 -12.93 -33.52 -7.75
C ASN A 23 -13.25 -32.00 -7.77
N PRO A 24 -14.53 -31.60 -7.92
CA PRO A 24 -14.90 -30.18 -7.99
C PRO A 24 -14.50 -29.40 -6.72
N LEU A 25 -14.22 -30.09 -5.61
CA LEU A 25 -13.66 -29.51 -4.40
C LEU A 25 -12.18 -29.18 -4.57
N ARG A 26 -11.42 -29.98 -5.33
CA ARG A 26 -10.01 -29.69 -5.63
C ARG A 26 -9.88 -28.46 -6.52
N ASP A 27 -10.75 -28.29 -7.51
CA ASP A 27 -10.78 -27.09 -8.35
C ASP A 27 -11.24 -25.85 -7.59
N ARG A 28 -12.09 -26.00 -6.57
CA ARG A 28 -12.43 -24.91 -5.65
C ARG A 28 -11.27 -24.58 -4.69
N LEU A 29 -10.55 -25.58 -4.19
CA LEU A 29 -9.36 -25.38 -3.35
C LEU A 29 -8.20 -24.80 -4.15
N LEU A 30 -8.01 -25.21 -5.41
CA LEU A 30 -7.02 -24.61 -6.33
C LEU A 30 -7.43 -23.20 -6.78
N ARG A 31 -8.72 -22.89 -6.78
CA ARG A 31 -9.19 -21.50 -6.97
C ARG A 31 -8.84 -20.61 -5.79
N ASN A 32 -8.70 -21.16 -4.57
CA ASN A 32 -8.18 -20.46 -3.40
C ASN A 32 -6.68 -20.12 -3.50
N GLU A 33 -5.89 -20.83 -4.33
CA GLU A 33 -4.49 -20.45 -4.59
C GLU A 33 -4.38 -19.09 -5.27
N ARG A 34 -5.41 -18.63 -6.00
CA ARG A 34 -5.44 -17.29 -6.61
C ARG A 34 -5.50 -16.18 -5.56
N VAL A 35 -6.05 -16.44 -4.38
CA VAL A 35 -6.09 -15.48 -3.27
C VAL A 35 -4.80 -15.52 -2.44
N GLN A 36 -3.99 -16.56 -2.58
CA GLN A 36 -2.64 -16.64 -2.04
C GLN A 36 -1.59 -15.98 -2.93
N GLN A 37 -1.99 -15.37 -4.05
CA GLN A 37 -1.03 -14.61 -4.85
C GLN A 37 -0.52 -13.42 -4.02
N VAL A 38 0.80 -13.39 -3.89
CA VAL A 38 1.53 -12.45 -3.06
C VAL A 38 1.38 -11.03 -3.61
N SER A 39 1.24 -10.88 -4.95
CA SER A 39 1.02 -9.59 -5.61
C SER A 39 0.13 -9.76 -6.85
N GLY A 40 -0.83 -8.86 -7.04
CA GLY A 40 -1.75 -8.93 -8.17
C GLY A 40 -2.58 -7.67 -8.39
N TRP A 41 -3.08 -7.54 -9.61
CA TRP A 41 -4.11 -6.56 -9.96
C TRP A 41 -5.46 -7.07 -9.50
N LEU A 42 -6.18 -6.23 -8.77
CA LEU A 42 -7.57 -6.45 -8.40
C LEU A 42 -8.43 -5.43 -9.13
N GLN A 43 -9.66 -5.82 -9.47
CA GLN A 43 -10.64 -4.97 -10.13
C GLN A 43 -11.83 -4.73 -9.20
N ARG A 44 -12.23 -3.48 -9.05
CA ARG A 44 -13.45 -3.08 -8.34
C ARG A 44 -14.68 -3.53 -9.12
N ALA A 45 -15.64 -4.12 -8.44
CA ALA A 45 -16.87 -4.60 -9.09
C ALA A 45 -17.84 -3.46 -9.46
N ASP A 46 -17.76 -2.31 -8.77
CA ASP A 46 -18.65 -1.16 -8.96
C ASP A 46 -18.23 -0.26 -10.12
N THR A 47 -16.93 0.04 -10.26
CA THR A 47 -16.41 0.98 -11.27
C THR A 47 -15.61 0.30 -12.38
N GLY A 48 -15.16 -0.93 -12.16
CA GLY A 48 -14.22 -1.61 -13.06
C GLY A 48 -12.77 -1.12 -12.97
N GLU A 49 -12.47 -0.18 -12.10
CA GLU A 49 -11.12 0.35 -11.86
C GLU A 49 -10.20 -0.72 -11.27
N PHE A 50 -8.91 -0.60 -11.58
CA PHE A 50 -7.90 -1.54 -11.11
C PHE A 50 -6.99 -0.91 -10.07
N PHE A 51 -6.59 -1.72 -9.10
CA PHE A 51 -5.51 -1.40 -8.18
C PHE A 51 -4.57 -2.59 -8.02
N LEU A 52 -3.30 -2.30 -7.81
CA LEU A 52 -2.30 -3.31 -7.50
C LEU A 52 -2.25 -3.49 -5.98
N PHE A 53 -2.39 -4.73 -5.53
CA PHE A 53 -2.24 -5.10 -4.13
C PHE A 53 -1.09 -6.09 -3.99
N ASP A 54 -0.03 -5.68 -3.30
CA ASP A 54 1.22 -6.43 -3.13
C ASP A 54 1.41 -6.79 -1.65
N ARG A 55 1.54 -8.08 -1.36
CA ARG A 55 1.78 -8.65 -0.04
C ARG A 55 3.10 -9.41 0.03
N SER A 56 4.08 -9.02 -0.78
CA SER A 56 5.37 -9.70 -0.82
C SER A 56 6.29 -9.36 0.35
N GLY A 57 6.02 -8.27 1.06
CA GLY A 57 6.75 -7.82 2.24
C GLY A 57 5.97 -8.02 3.55
N ASP A 58 6.53 -7.55 4.65
CA ASP A 58 5.90 -7.57 5.98
C ASP A 58 4.68 -6.65 6.04
N ALA A 59 4.73 -5.51 5.37
CA ALA A 59 3.59 -4.66 5.09
C ALA A 59 3.09 -4.91 3.67
N ALA A 60 1.78 -4.84 3.47
CA ALA A 60 1.19 -4.87 2.14
C ALA A 60 1.21 -3.46 1.53
N LEU A 61 1.28 -3.41 0.20
CA LEU A 61 1.28 -2.17 -0.57
C LEU A 61 0.08 -2.13 -1.51
N LEU A 62 -0.55 -0.97 -1.64
CA LEU A 62 -1.65 -0.77 -2.57
C LEU A 62 -1.42 0.47 -3.42
N ARG A 63 -1.59 0.34 -4.75
CA ARG A 63 -1.50 1.44 -5.72
C ARG A 63 -2.64 1.38 -6.72
N GLU A 64 -3.36 2.46 -6.87
CA GLU A 64 -4.36 2.62 -7.92
C GLU A 64 -3.70 2.70 -9.30
N ARG A 65 -4.33 2.10 -10.32
CA ARG A 65 -3.74 1.99 -11.66
C ARG A 65 -3.72 3.33 -12.40
N ASP A 66 -4.85 4.02 -12.36
CA ASP A 66 -5.09 5.21 -13.18
C ASP A 66 -4.74 6.52 -12.45
N ALA A 67 -4.08 6.40 -11.31
CA ALA A 67 -3.59 7.52 -10.52
C ALA A 67 -2.08 7.37 -10.23
N PRO A 68 -1.20 7.53 -11.24
CA PRO A 68 0.24 7.28 -11.10
C PRO A 68 0.91 8.20 -10.08
N ASP A 69 0.33 9.39 -9.86
CA ASP A 69 0.81 10.36 -8.87
C ASP A 69 0.13 10.20 -7.50
N SER A 70 -0.73 9.19 -7.34
CA SER A 70 -1.30 8.87 -6.04
C SER A 70 -0.29 8.19 -5.13
N GLU A 71 -0.56 8.30 -3.84
CA GLU A 71 0.22 7.62 -2.82
C GLU A 71 0.16 6.10 -2.99
N VAL A 72 1.32 5.43 -2.87
CA VAL A 72 1.36 4.00 -2.59
C VAL A 72 1.03 3.81 -1.11
N LEU A 73 -0.16 3.28 -0.82
CA LEU A 73 -0.59 3.03 0.55
C LEU A 73 0.21 1.87 1.15
N VAL A 74 0.72 2.08 2.35
CA VAL A 74 1.35 1.03 3.17
C VAL A 74 0.31 0.51 4.15
N LEU A 75 0.10 -0.79 4.16
CA LEU A 75 -1.00 -1.43 4.87
C LEU A 75 -0.46 -2.54 5.78
N TYR A 76 -0.87 -2.51 7.02
CA TYR A 76 -0.48 -3.46 8.05
C TYR A 76 -1.58 -4.50 8.25
N PRO A 77 -1.24 -5.80 8.33
CA PRO A 77 -2.24 -6.83 8.56
C PRO A 77 -2.78 -6.77 10.00
N ASP A 78 -4.10 -6.88 10.13
CA ASP A 78 -4.82 -6.96 11.40
C ASP A 78 -5.91 -8.02 11.31
N ARG A 79 -6.47 -8.41 12.44
CA ARG A 79 -7.54 -9.41 12.49
C ARG A 79 -8.88 -8.81 12.07
N ALA A 80 -9.49 -9.34 11.03
CA ALA A 80 -10.83 -8.92 10.60
C ALA A 80 -11.94 -9.53 11.48
N PRO A 81 -13.04 -8.80 11.75
CA PRO A 81 -14.26 -9.37 12.32
C PRO A 81 -14.79 -10.52 11.44
N GLY A 82 -15.24 -11.62 12.09
CA GLY A 82 -15.74 -12.79 11.36
C GLY A 82 -14.68 -13.69 10.75
N GLY A 83 -13.40 -13.45 11.02
CA GLY A 83 -12.25 -14.18 10.48
C GLY A 83 -11.75 -13.60 9.14
N GLY A 84 -10.49 -13.84 8.84
CA GLY A 84 -9.80 -13.24 7.71
C GLY A 84 -8.80 -12.18 8.14
N THR A 85 -8.31 -11.38 7.20
CA THR A 85 -7.30 -10.35 7.44
C THR A 85 -7.80 -9.00 6.94
N ALA A 86 -7.83 -8.01 7.82
CA ALA A 86 -7.95 -6.60 7.46
C ALA A 86 -6.55 -6.02 7.21
N PHE A 87 -6.44 -5.13 6.25
CA PHE A 87 -5.22 -4.37 5.97
C PHE A 87 -5.52 -2.90 6.21
N ILE A 88 -4.86 -2.35 7.22
CA ILE A 88 -5.10 -1.00 7.75
C ILE A 88 -3.90 -0.10 7.49
N THR A 89 -4.13 1.20 7.36
CA THR A 89 -3.08 2.21 7.30
C THR A 89 -2.43 2.43 8.68
N ASP A 90 -1.36 3.20 8.73
CA ASP A 90 -0.73 3.69 9.97
C ASP A 90 -1.66 4.58 10.84
N THR A 91 -2.70 5.15 10.27
CA THR A 91 -3.78 5.87 10.99
C THR A 91 -4.95 4.97 11.42
N GLY A 92 -4.86 3.65 11.19
CA GLY A 92 -5.87 2.66 11.58
C GLY A 92 -7.07 2.55 10.63
N ARG A 93 -7.06 3.23 9.47
CA ARG A 93 -8.13 3.10 8.48
C ARG A 93 -8.03 1.78 7.74
N GLU A 94 -9.12 0.99 7.76
CA GLU A 94 -9.20 -0.23 6.94
C GLU A 94 -9.30 0.15 5.45
N VAL A 95 -8.47 -0.50 4.61
CA VAL A 95 -8.41 -0.25 3.18
C VAL A 95 -8.83 -1.47 2.38
N ILE A 96 -8.43 -2.65 2.80
CA ILE A 96 -8.82 -3.90 2.14
C ILE A 96 -9.02 -5.00 3.18
N ARG A 97 -10.02 -5.84 2.97
CA ARG A 97 -10.30 -7.02 3.79
C ARG A 97 -10.29 -8.26 2.92
N LEU A 98 -9.52 -9.24 3.34
CA LEU A 98 -9.54 -10.57 2.75
C LEU A 98 -10.29 -11.53 3.66
N THR A 99 -11.28 -12.22 3.11
CA THR A 99 -12.00 -13.26 3.84
C THR A 99 -11.24 -14.59 3.82
N GLY A 100 -11.46 -15.46 4.80
CA GLY A 100 -10.88 -16.81 4.82
C GLY A 100 -11.29 -17.69 3.64
N LEU A 101 -12.34 -17.31 2.89
CA LEU A 101 -12.80 -18.00 1.68
C LEU A 101 -12.22 -17.39 0.39
N GLY A 102 -11.37 -16.36 0.52
CA GLY A 102 -10.66 -15.78 -0.59
C GLY A 102 -11.35 -14.60 -1.28
N GLY A 103 -12.44 -14.07 -0.74
CA GLY A 103 -13.03 -12.83 -1.21
C GLY A 103 -12.23 -11.61 -0.74
N ALA A 104 -12.19 -10.55 -1.56
CA ALA A 104 -11.62 -9.26 -1.20
C ALA A 104 -12.70 -8.18 -1.17
N THR A 105 -12.67 -7.33 -0.14
CA THR A 105 -13.47 -6.10 -0.05
C THR A 105 -12.51 -4.92 0.04
N TYR A 106 -12.64 -3.98 -0.86
CA TYR A 106 -11.85 -2.74 -0.89
C TYR A 106 -12.69 -1.59 -0.34
N PHE A 107 -12.10 -0.72 0.50
CA PHE A 107 -12.73 0.41 1.17
C PHE A 107 -12.11 1.73 0.70
N PRO A 108 -12.37 2.18 -0.55
CA PRO A 108 -11.92 3.50 -1.00
C PRO A 108 -12.67 4.60 -0.27
N SER A 109 -12.10 5.81 -0.25
CA SER A 109 -12.77 6.97 0.37
C SER A 109 -14.13 7.30 -0.29
N SER A 110 -14.29 6.95 -1.57
CA SER A 110 -15.54 7.12 -2.33
C SER A 110 -16.63 6.09 -1.98
N ALA A 111 -16.26 4.95 -1.33
CA ALA A 111 -17.19 3.91 -0.92
C ALA A 111 -16.74 3.32 0.44
N PRO A 112 -16.99 4.03 1.55
CA PRO A 112 -16.53 3.64 2.88
C PRO A 112 -17.18 2.35 3.41
N ASP A 113 -18.35 1.96 2.88
CA ASP A 113 -19.02 0.69 3.20
C ASP A 113 -18.35 -0.52 2.55
N GLY A 114 -17.39 -0.28 1.65
CA GLY A 114 -16.63 -1.29 0.95
C GLY A 114 -17.29 -1.78 -0.33
N VAL A 115 -16.46 -2.15 -1.29
CA VAL A 115 -16.85 -2.73 -2.57
C VAL A 115 -16.13 -4.05 -2.81
N ILE A 116 -16.78 -4.99 -3.47
CA ILE A 116 -16.15 -6.26 -3.84
C ILE A 116 -15.02 -5.96 -4.83
N ALA A 117 -13.90 -6.63 -4.64
CA ALA A 117 -12.78 -6.61 -5.56
C ALA A 117 -12.39 -8.03 -5.95
N ASP A 118 -12.25 -8.25 -7.24
CA ASP A 118 -11.90 -9.55 -7.81
C ASP A 118 -10.45 -9.53 -8.32
N PHE A 119 -9.76 -10.64 -8.10
CA PHE A 119 -8.42 -10.84 -8.67
C PHE A 119 -8.51 -10.91 -10.20
N ALA A 120 -7.77 -10.04 -10.87
CA ALA A 120 -7.73 -9.94 -12.33
C ALA A 120 -6.50 -10.63 -12.94
N SER A 121 -5.30 -10.31 -12.46
CA SER A 121 -4.05 -10.89 -12.98
C SER A 121 -2.90 -10.77 -11.99
N PRO A 122 -1.86 -11.65 -12.09
CA PRO A 122 -0.61 -11.48 -11.35
C PRO A 122 0.05 -10.14 -11.68
N ALA A 123 0.83 -9.62 -10.72
CA ALA A 123 1.66 -8.43 -10.90
C ALA A 123 3.02 -8.61 -10.22
N GLY A 124 3.98 -7.77 -10.58
CA GLY A 124 5.25 -7.66 -9.86
C GLY A 124 5.08 -6.91 -8.54
N SER A 125 6.08 -7.06 -7.66
CA SER A 125 6.14 -6.34 -6.39
C SER A 125 6.33 -4.84 -6.60
N LEU A 126 5.77 -4.04 -5.70
CA LEU A 126 5.96 -2.60 -5.64
C LEU A 126 7.27 -2.26 -4.91
N ALA A 127 8.06 -1.40 -5.51
CA ALA A 127 9.25 -0.85 -4.87
C ALA A 127 9.42 0.62 -5.26
N PRO A 128 10.01 1.46 -4.38
CA PRO A 128 10.34 2.83 -4.74
C PRO A 128 11.26 2.88 -5.94
N ALA A 129 10.96 3.75 -6.91
CA ALA A 129 11.80 3.90 -8.09
C ALA A 129 13.19 4.44 -7.68
N PRO A 130 14.28 3.93 -8.28
CA PRO A 130 15.60 4.49 -8.07
C PRO A 130 15.63 5.98 -8.45
N ARG A 131 16.26 6.80 -7.61
CA ARG A 131 16.40 8.25 -7.80
C ARG A 131 17.85 8.68 -7.64
N SER A 132 18.17 9.82 -8.25
CA SER A 132 19.44 10.51 -8.05
C SER A 132 19.35 11.54 -6.93
N PRO A 133 20.46 11.94 -6.32
CA PRO A 133 20.47 13.05 -5.35
C PRO A 133 19.91 14.36 -5.93
N GLU A 134 20.13 14.59 -7.21
CA GLU A 134 19.66 15.77 -7.93
C GLU A 134 18.12 15.79 -8.02
N GLU A 135 17.48 14.66 -8.33
CA GLU A 135 16.01 14.55 -8.35
C GLU A 135 15.40 14.79 -6.96
N VAL A 136 16.05 14.27 -5.90
CA VAL A 136 15.63 14.51 -4.52
C VAL A 136 15.71 16.01 -4.19
N ARG A 137 16.81 16.67 -4.57
CA ARG A 137 16.99 18.12 -4.36
C ARG A 137 15.92 18.93 -5.08
N GLN A 138 15.69 18.66 -6.36
CA GLN A 138 14.66 19.33 -7.16
C GLN A 138 13.27 19.15 -6.56
N ARG A 139 12.93 17.94 -6.07
CA ARG A 139 11.64 17.68 -5.42
C ARG A 139 11.50 18.45 -4.11
N ALA A 140 12.58 18.57 -3.32
CA ALA A 140 12.59 19.38 -2.10
C ALA A 140 12.38 20.88 -2.39
N GLU A 141 13.04 21.41 -3.42
CA GLU A 141 12.86 22.81 -3.86
C GLU A 141 11.42 23.07 -4.35
N LEU A 142 10.83 22.13 -5.10
CA LEU A 142 9.43 22.23 -5.53
C LEU A 142 8.48 22.23 -4.33
N LEU A 143 8.65 21.32 -3.37
CA LEU A 143 7.84 21.28 -2.14
C LEU A 143 7.94 22.60 -1.36
N ALA A 144 9.16 23.12 -1.17
CA ALA A 144 9.37 24.40 -0.50
C ALA A 144 8.61 25.53 -1.20
N GLY A 145 8.68 25.60 -2.53
CA GLY A 145 7.98 26.58 -3.35
C GLY A 145 6.44 26.45 -3.27
N GLU A 146 5.91 25.23 -3.36
CA GLU A 146 4.48 24.94 -3.25
C GLU A 146 3.92 25.39 -1.88
N MET A 147 4.61 25.03 -0.80
CA MET A 147 4.22 25.41 0.55
C MET A 147 4.37 26.92 0.79
N ALA A 148 5.46 27.52 0.33
CA ALA A 148 5.73 28.96 0.46
C ALA A 148 4.65 29.79 -0.23
N ALA A 149 4.28 29.43 -1.45
CA ALA A 149 3.22 30.10 -2.22
C ALA A 149 1.85 29.98 -1.52
N ALA A 150 1.52 28.80 -0.98
CA ALA A 150 0.25 28.60 -0.32
C ALA A 150 0.14 29.30 1.04
N LEU A 151 1.26 29.41 1.79
CA LEU A 151 1.29 30.00 3.13
C LEU A 151 1.71 31.46 3.16
N ASP A 152 2.08 32.03 2.00
CA ASP A 152 2.57 33.41 1.83
C ASP A 152 3.76 33.72 2.75
N ARG A 153 4.74 32.80 2.77
CA ARG A 153 5.99 32.97 3.57
C ARG A 153 7.09 32.05 3.05
N SER A 154 8.32 32.28 3.46
CA SER A 154 9.43 31.37 3.19
C SER A 154 9.28 30.09 3.98
N ILE A 155 9.51 28.96 3.31
CA ILE A 155 9.53 27.61 3.90
C ILE A 155 10.88 26.99 3.55
N SER A 156 11.59 26.43 4.53
CA SER A 156 12.77 25.63 4.28
C SER A 156 12.41 24.13 4.23
N VAL A 157 13.11 23.37 3.40
CA VAL A 157 13.04 21.91 3.37
C VAL A 157 14.44 21.35 3.53
N GLU A 158 14.69 20.74 4.67
CA GLU A 158 15.97 20.15 5.03
C GLU A 158 15.84 18.62 5.09
N TYR A 159 16.88 17.90 4.71
CA TYR A 159 16.89 16.45 4.79
C TYR A 159 18.28 15.90 5.03
N ALA A 160 18.38 14.91 5.90
CA ALA A 160 19.58 14.11 6.02
C ALA A 160 19.77 13.26 4.75
N PRO A 161 20.98 13.23 4.14
CA PRO A 161 21.20 12.48 2.92
C PRO A 161 21.01 10.99 3.16
N ALA A 162 20.04 10.38 2.48
CA ALA A 162 19.83 8.93 2.53
C ALA A 162 20.95 8.19 1.76
N PRO A 163 21.26 6.93 2.12
CA PRO A 163 22.08 6.06 1.30
C PRO A 163 21.49 5.94 -0.12
N ARG A 164 22.34 5.65 -1.12
CA ARG A 164 21.90 5.60 -2.52
C ARG A 164 20.67 4.72 -2.75
N ALA A 165 20.57 3.59 -2.06
CA ALA A 165 19.41 2.69 -2.14
C ALA A 165 18.14 3.31 -1.55
N GLY A 166 18.25 4.27 -0.64
CA GLY A 166 17.14 4.93 0.03
C GLY A 166 16.66 6.22 -0.63
N LEU A 167 17.34 6.71 -1.69
CA LEU A 167 16.95 7.96 -2.37
C LEU A 167 15.55 7.90 -2.96
N GLY A 168 15.10 6.72 -3.41
CA GLY A 168 13.74 6.52 -3.89
C GLY A 168 12.68 6.76 -2.81
N VAL A 169 12.92 6.27 -1.59
CA VAL A 169 12.05 6.50 -0.43
C VAL A 169 12.07 7.98 -0.04
N GLN A 170 13.24 8.61 -0.01
CA GLN A 170 13.38 10.02 0.31
C GLN A 170 12.63 10.92 -0.68
N TYR A 171 12.75 10.65 -1.98
CA TYR A 171 12.00 11.35 -3.02
C TYR A 171 10.49 11.16 -2.85
N ASP A 172 10.04 9.92 -2.61
CA ASP A 172 8.64 9.60 -2.41
C ASP A 172 8.10 10.28 -1.14
N THR A 173 8.89 10.34 -0.05
CA THR A 173 8.51 11.08 1.17
C THR A 173 8.23 12.55 0.89
N LEU A 174 9.08 13.23 0.11
CA LEU A 174 8.85 14.62 -0.30
C LEU A 174 7.55 14.77 -1.12
N HIS A 175 7.23 13.78 -1.95
CA HIS A 175 5.99 13.75 -2.69
C HIS A 175 4.77 13.55 -1.77
N ILE A 176 4.86 12.66 -0.79
CA ILE A 176 3.79 12.39 0.19
C ILE A 176 3.55 13.59 1.10
N ILE A 177 4.60 14.33 1.49
CA ILE A 177 4.45 15.59 2.24
C ILE A 177 3.65 16.62 1.42
N ALA A 178 3.87 16.70 0.11
CA ALA A 178 3.09 17.59 -0.76
C ALA A 178 1.61 17.18 -0.81
N ILE A 179 1.31 15.88 -0.95
CA ILE A 179 -0.07 15.35 -0.90
C ILE A 179 -0.73 15.68 0.44
N ALA A 180 -0.04 15.42 1.56
CA ALA A 180 -0.51 15.71 2.90
C ALA A 180 -0.83 17.20 3.08
N PHE A 181 0.10 18.06 2.65
CA PHE A 181 -0.06 19.52 2.72
C PHE A 181 -1.24 20.00 1.86
N ASP A 182 -1.38 19.51 0.63
CA ASP A 182 -2.51 19.86 -0.24
C ASP A 182 -3.86 19.49 0.39
N GLY A 183 -3.92 18.32 1.02
CA GLY A 183 -5.12 17.85 1.74
C GLY A 183 -5.54 18.77 2.90
N VAL A 184 -4.61 19.47 3.54
CA VAL A 184 -4.88 20.33 4.72
C VAL A 184 -4.66 21.82 4.47
N ARG A 185 -4.31 22.23 3.27
CA ARG A 185 -3.98 23.64 2.96
C ARG A 185 -5.09 24.64 3.25
N ALA A 186 -6.35 24.19 3.33
CA ALA A 186 -7.49 25.03 3.72
C ALA A 186 -7.40 25.46 5.20
N GLU A 187 -6.70 24.66 6.05
CA GLU A 187 -6.55 24.87 7.49
C GLU A 187 -5.42 25.88 7.82
N ARG A 188 -5.32 26.98 7.05
CA ARG A 188 -4.23 27.97 7.13
C ARG A 188 -3.89 28.44 8.55
N ARG A 189 -4.90 28.51 9.46
CA ARG A 189 -4.66 28.95 10.83
C ARG A 189 -3.78 27.98 11.60
N ARG A 190 -3.99 26.67 11.42
CA ARG A 190 -3.21 25.60 12.08
C ARG A 190 -1.82 25.49 11.47
N LEU A 191 -1.71 25.74 10.18
CA LEU A 191 -0.44 25.72 9.44
C LEU A 191 0.45 26.95 9.66
N ARG A 192 -0.05 28.02 10.31
CA ARG A 192 0.71 29.28 10.52
C ARG A 192 2.05 29.11 11.22
N GLY A 193 2.17 28.11 12.08
CA GLY A 193 3.40 27.83 12.82
C GLY A 193 4.45 27.04 12.01
N VAL A 194 4.12 26.52 10.81
CA VAL A 194 5.08 25.74 10.01
C VAL A 194 6.00 26.69 9.25
N GLN A 195 7.31 26.61 9.47
CA GLN A 195 8.34 27.34 8.75
C GLN A 195 9.35 26.40 8.10
N ASP A 196 9.52 25.22 8.68
CA ASP A 196 10.50 24.23 8.26
C ASP A 196 9.85 22.85 8.05
N VAL A 197 10.36 22.11 7.10
CA VAL A 197 10.14 20.68 6.93
C VAL A 197 11.50 19.99 7.07
N ARG A 198 11.61 19.02 7.98
CA ARG A 198 12.84 18.26 8.20
C ARG A 198 12.58 16.79 7.96
N ILE A 199 13.39 16.18 7.11
CA ILE A 199 13.38 14.73 6.90
C ILE A 199 14.61 14.16 7.59
N GLU A 200 14.38 13.32 8.58
CA GLU A 200 15.41 12.66 9.39
C GLU A 200 15.44 11.16 9.08
N LEU A 201 16.60 10.54 9.29
CA LEU A 201 16.75 9.08 9.19
C LEU A 201 16.54 8.47 10.59
N GLY A 202 15.80 7.36 10.64
CA GLY A 202 15.53 6.63 11.88
C GLY A 202 15.27 5.16 11.62
N GLU A 203 14.96 4.41 12.66
CA GLU A 203 14.68 2.97 12.59
C GLU A 203 13.21 2.65 12.24
N ALA A 204 12.32 3.63 12.44
CA ALA A 204 10.89 3.50 12.16
C ALA A 204 10.33 4.82 11.63
N PRO A 205 9.33 4.77 10.73
CA PRO A 205 8.68 5.97 10.21
C PRO A 205 7.90 6.71 11.31
N ALA A 206 7.99 8.05 11.30
CA ALA A 206 7.22 8.92 12.19
C ALA A 206 6.98 10.29 11.54
N ALA A 207 5.99 11.04 12.03
CA ALA A 207 5.80 12.44 11.69
C ALA A 207 5.24 13.17 12.92
N TYR A 208 5.80 14.35 13.21
CA TYR A 208 5.35 15.17 14.35
C TYR A 208 5.72 16.63 14.16
N ARG A 209 5.08 17.50 14.93
CA ARG A 209 5.45 18.92 15.02
C ARG A 209 6.43 19.13 16.15
N GLN A 210 7.53 19.79 15.82
CA GLN A 210 8.50 20.27 16.80
C GLN A 210 8.73 21.75 16.57
N ASP A 211 8.29 22.59 17.48
CA ASP A 211 8.32 24.06 17.34
C ASP A 211 7.67 24.51 16.01
N ALA A 212 8.45 25.16 15.15
CA ALA A 212 8.03 25.60 13.84
C ALA A 212 8.28 24.57 12.71
N ALA A 213 8.79 23.38 13.03
CA ALA A 213 9.13 22.38 12.05
C ALA A 213 8.10 21.23 11.99
N LEU A 214 7.79 20.78 10.80
CA LEU A 214 7.30 19.41 10.56
C LEU A 214 8.51 18.50 10.47
N VAL A 215 8.64 17.56 11.38
CA VAL A 215 9.68 16.52 11.35
C VAL A 215 9.07 15.25 10.80
N VAL A 216 9.69 14.67 9.77
CA VAL A 216 9.31 13.39 9.17
C VAL A 216 10.50 12.46 9.25
N VAL A 217 10.37 11.37 10.01
CA VAL A 217 11.39 10.36 10.16
C VAL A 217 11.15 9.24 9.14
N ILE A 218 12.20 8.84 8.44
CA ILE A 218 12.14 7.74 7.46
C ILE A 218 13.17 6.65 7.78
N ALA A 219 12.82 5.41 7.47
CA ALA A 219 13.65 4.21 7.53
C ALA A 219 13.84 3.64 6.11
N PRO A 220 14.73 4.18 5.28
CA PRO A 220 14.78 3.91 3.85
C PRO A 220 15.00 2.44 3.47
N GLU A 221 15.57 1.63 4.35
CA GLU A 221 15.78 0.19 4.18
C GLU A 221 14.47 -0.61 4.13
N LEU A 222 13.39 -0.06 4.68
CA LEU A 222 12.06 -0.68 4.65
C LEU A 222 11.26 -0.36 3.38
N GLY A 223 11.86 0.30 2.39
CA GLY A 223 11.17 0.71 1.16
C GLY A 223 10.00 1.64 1.45
N TYR A 224 8.84 1.41 0.80
CA TYR A 224 7.63 2.21 1.05
C TYR A 224 7.15 2.17 2.52
N ALA A 225 7.34 1.04 3.21
CA ALA A 225 6.98 0.92 4.63
C ALA A 225 7.87 1.77 5.55
N GLY A 226 8.99 2.27 5.04
CA GLY A 226 9.91 3.14 5.76
C GLY A 226 9.53 4.62 5.79
N ARG A 227 8.33 5.00 5.36
CA ARG A 227 7.81 6.35 5.45
C ARG A 227 6.39 6.39 6.02
N PRO A 228 5.98 7.47 6.72
CA PRO A 228 4.60 7.65 7.14
C PRO A 228 3.68 7.91 5.94
N SER A 229 2.38 7.66 6.10
CA SER A 229 1.37 8.00 5.09
C SER A 229 1.10 9.50 5.02
N SER A 230 0.49 9.95 3.90
CA SER A 230 0.03 11.33 3.77
C SER A 230 -1.00 11.70 4.85
N ALA A 231 -1.85 10.76 5.24
CA ALA A 231 -2.83 10.96 6.31
C ALA A 231 -2.14 11.20 7.66
N PHE A 232 -1.14 10.38 8.01
CA PHE A 232 -0.38 10.53 9.25
C PHE A 232 0.41 11.86 9.28
N ILE A 233 1.02 12.26 8.15
CA ILE A 233 1.68 13.56 8.01
C ILE A 233 0.67 14.71 8.13
N SER A 234 -0.54 14.57 7.57
CA SER A 234 -1.62 15.56 7.70
C SER A 234 -2.04 15.76 9.16
N GLU A 235 -2.16 14.69 9.93
CA GLU A 235 -2.43 14.76 11.38
C GLU A 235 -1.31 15.50 12.11
N ALA A 236 -0.05 15.19 11.79
CA ALA A 236 1.12 15.89 12.34
C ALA A 236 1.13 17.38 11.99
N LEU A 237 0.82 17.75 10.73
CA LEU A 237 0.71 19.14 10.29
C LEU A 237 -0.36 19.92 11.07
N LEU A 238 -1.44 19.28 11.44
CA LEU A 238 -2.57 19.87 12.16
C LEU A 238 -2.46 19.78 13.69
N SER A 239 -1.46 19.05 14.21
CA SER A 239 -1.24 18.96 15.66
C SER A 239 -0.67 20.25 16.23
N ASP A 240 -0.95 20.51 17.51
CA ASP A 240 -0.31 21.61 18.21
C ASP A 240 1.16 21.29 18.51
N PRO A 241 2.08 22.25 18.38
CA PRO A 241 3.50 22.05 18.72
C PRO A 241 3.63 21.63 20.19
N GLY A 242 4.24 20.46 20.43
CA GLY A 242 4.46 19.95 21.81
C GLY A 242 3.39 19.02 22.35
N ALA A 243 2.38 18.64 21.57
CA ALA A 243 1.48 17.55 21.88
C ALA A 243 2.13 16.19 21.48
N THR A 244 3.04 15.70 22.29
CA THR A 244 3.64 14.35 22.22
C THR A 244 3.32 13.57 23.47
#